data_6599d19787dc38d19a8e53f4274e90fc
#
_entry.id   6599d19787dc38d19a8e53f4274e90fc
#
_cell.length_a   1.000
_cell.length_b   1.000
_cell.length_c   1.000
_cell.angle_alpha   90.00
_cell.angle_beta   90.00
_cell.angle_gamma   90.00
#
_symmetry.space_group_name_H-M   'P 1'
#
loop_
_entity.id
_entity.type
_entity.pdbx_description
1 polymer ?
#
loop_
_entity_poly.entity_id
_entity_poly.type
_entity_poly.pdbx_seq_one_letter_code
_entity_poly.pdbx_strand_id
1 'polypeptide(L)'
;MPNMKAQHITLVLEGAEPHFEIQLLEFEPTPPDDPGEHPTNLRRRGYNHLAFRVDDIRTATSHLVANGVTMLSDEMDYISRRLRFFEGPEGITLELVQWVGST
;
A
#
# COMPACT_ATOMS: atom_id res chain seq x y z
N MET A 1 14.26 4.23 4.09
CA MET A 1 14.58 4.93 5.35
C MET A 1 15.50 4.09 6.17
N PRO A 2 16.77 4.27 5.94
CA PRO A 2 17.75 3.32 6.48
C PRO A 2 17.80 3.25 8.00
N ASN A 3 17.48 4.33 8.69
CA ASN A 3 17.56 4.34 10.16
C ASN A 3 16.20 4.29 10.85
N MET A 4 15.17 3.99 10.07
CA MET A 4 13.82 3.95 10.61
C MET A 4 13.48 2.52 11.03
N LYS A 5 12.96 2.38 12.23
CA LYS A 5 12.42 1.10 12.69
C LYS A 5 10.90 1.20 12.73
N ALA A 6 10.24 0.11 12.45
CA ALA A 6 8.79 0.07 12.52
C ALA A 6 8.36 -1.18 13.25
N GLN A 7 7.46 -1.04 14.19
CA GLN A 7 6.79 -2.15 14.80
C GLN A 7 5.52 -2.42 14.01
N HIS A 8 5.30 -3.67 13.66
CA HIS A 8 4.24 -4.06 12.76
C HIS A 8 3.24 -4.95 13.50
N ILE A 9 2.00 -4.51 13.56
CA ILE A 9 0.91 -5.26 14.19
C ILE A 9 -0.14 -5.51 13.13
N THR A 10 -0.51 -6.78 12.95
CA THR A 10 -1.53 -7.16 11.98
C THR A 10 -2.81 -7.56 12.70
N LEU A 11 -3.92 -6.91 12.36
CA LEU A 11 -5.24 -7.25 12.87
C LEU A 11 -6.02 -7.93 11.76
N VAL A 12 -6.42 -9.18 11.98
CA VAL A 12 -7.12 -9.97 10.98
C VAL A 12 -8.61 -10.02 11.30
N LEU A 13 -9.44 -9.83 10.28
CA LEU A 13 -10.87 -10.02 10.45
C LEU A 13 -11.17 -11.50 10.33
N GLU A 14 -11.49 -12.11 11.46
CA GLU A 14 -11.72 -13.55 11.54
C GLU A 14 -12.90 -13.96 10.67
N GLY A 15 -12.69 -15.00 9.89
CA GLY A 15 -13.74 -15.54 9.04
C GLY A 15 -14.03 -14.78 7.77
N ALA A 16 -13.29 -13.73 7.47
CA ALA A 16 -13.53 -12.95 6.26
C ALA A 16 -13.13 -13.73 5.01
N GLU A 17 -14.00 -13.69 4.01
CA GLU A 17 -13.75 -14.24 2.69
C GLU A 17 -14.10 -13.17 1.67
N PRO A 18 -13.13 -12.64 0.94
CA PRO A 18 -11.70 -12.96 1.00
C PRO A 18 -11.04 -12.45 2.29
N HIS A 19 -9.82 -12.88 2.50
CA HIS A 19 -9.03 -12.47 3.67
C HIS A 19 -8.94 -10.95 3.76
N PHE A 20 -9.12 -10.44 4.96
CA PHE A 20 -9.03 -9.00 5.21
C PHE A 20 -8.22 -8.75 6.46
N GLU A 21 -7.30 -7.81 6.38
CA GLU A 21 -6.51 -7.45 7.54
C GLU A 21 -6.18 -5.96 7.55
N ILE A 22 -5.91 -5.44 8.73
CA ILE A 22 -5.43 -4.07 8.91
C ILE A 22 -4.04 -4.17 9.54
N GLN A 23 -3.09 -3.43 8.99
CA GLN A 23 -1.73 -3.39 9.52
C GLN A 23 -1.50 -2.05 10.17
N LEU A 24 -1.05 -2.09 11.43
CA LEU A 24 -0.67 -0.90 12.17
C LEU A 24 0.85 -0.83 12.19
N LEU A 25 1.39 0.33 11.83
CA LEU A 25 2.82 0.56 11.82
C LEU A 25 3.15 1.64 12.83
N GLU A 26 4.04 1.32 13.74
CA GLU A 26 4.56 2.30 14.68
C GLU A 26 6.02 2.54 14.36
N PHE A 27 6.35 3.74 13.91
CA PHE A 27 7.70 4.08 13.51
C PHE A 27 8.50 4.62 14.68
N GLU A 28 9.78 4.32 14.68
CA GLU A 28 10.72 4.83 15.67
C GLU A 28 11.95 5.35 14.95
N PRO A 29 12.28 6.63 15.03
CA PRO A 29 11.54 7.66 15.79
C PRO A 29 10.18 8.00 15.17
N THR A 30 9.28 8.50 16.04
CA THR A 30 7.97 8.92 15.59
C THR A 30 8.12 10.03 14.56
N PRO A 31 7.48 9.91 13.39
CA PRO A 31 7.56 10.98 12.40
C PRO A 31 6.85 12.23 12.87
N PRO A 32 7.28 13.41 12.41
CA PRO A 32 6.58 14.64 12.74
C PRO A 32 5.14 14.59 12.20
N ASP A 33 4.29 15.39 12.82
CA ASP A 33 2.90 15.48 12.40
C ASP A 33 2.84 16.35 11.14
N ASP A 34 3.07 15.75 10.02
CA ASP A 34 3.13 16.42 8.72
C ASP A 34 1.93 15.97 7.91
N PRO A 35 1.12 16.89 7.38
CA PRO A 35 -0.03 16.52 6.57
C PRO A 35 0.34 15.75 5.29
N GLY A 36 1.62 15.61 5.03
CA GLY A 36 2.06 14.79 3.91
C GLY A 36 1.98 15.52 2.59
N GLU A 37 3.01 16.24 2.26
CA GLU A 37 3.10 16.89 0.95
C GLU A 37 3.18 15.86 -0.16
N HIS A 38 3.62 14.65 0.19
CA HIS A 38 3.84 13.60 -0.78
C HIS A 38 2.83 12.47 -0.54
N PRO A 39 1.95 12.19 -1.51
CA PRO A 39 0.91 11.17 -1.30
C PRO A 39 1.47 9.78 -1.02
N THR A 40 2.68 9.50 -1.47
CA THR A 40 3.31 8.21 -1.21
C THR A 40 4.19 8.20 0.04
N ASN A 41 4.10 9.22 0.88
CA ASN A 41 4.87 9.25 2.11
C ASN A 41 4.28 8.28 3.13
N LEU A 42 4.82 7.08 3.17
CA LEU A 42 4.31 6.01 4.02
C LEU A 42 4.72 6.15 5.48
N ARG A 43 5.41 7.23 5.82
CA ARG A 43 5.77 7.53 7.22
C ARG A 43 4.76 8.42 7.92
N ARG A 44 3.83 9.00 7.18
CA ARG A 44 2.90 9.95 7.79
C ARG A 44 1.99 9.25 8.78
N ARG A 45 1.55 10.00 9.76
CA ARG A 45 0.66 9.49 10.80
C ARG A 45 -0.76 9.38 10.26
N GLY A 46 -1.52 8.49 10.86
CA GLY A 46 -2.89 8.28 10.46
C GLY A 46 -2.99 7.30 9.31
N TYR A 47 -3.94 7.53 8.43
CA TYR A 47 -4.13 6.66 7.28
C TYR A 47 -2.87 6.64 6.42
N ASN A 48 -2.44 5.44 6.08
CA ASN A 48 -1.26 5.27 5.26
C ASN A 48 -1.68 4.89 3.83
N HIS A 49 -2.21 3.70 3.67
CA HIS A 49 -2.74 3.28 2.38
C HIS A 49 -3.60 2.04 2.57
N LEU A 50 -4.39 1.74 1.54
CA LEU A 50 -5.20 0.53 1.46
C LEU A 50 -4.71 -0.28 0.27
N ALA A 51 -4.51 -1.57 0.45
CA ALA A 51 -4.01 -2.44 -0.61
C ALA A 51 -5.12 -3.34 -1.13
N PHE A 52 -5.13 -3.54 -2.45
CA PHE A 52 -6.01 -4.47 -3.12
C PHE A 52 -5.18 -5.58 -3.72
N ARG A 53 -5.48 -6.82 -3.35
CA ARG A 53 -4.83 -7.97 -3.94
C ARG A 53 -5.45 -8.28 -5.29
N VAL A 54 -4.60 -8.44 -6.31
CA VAL A 54 -5.05 -8.75 -7.67
C VAL A 54 -4.29 -9.97 -8.18
N ASP A 55 -4.88 -10.66 -9.15
CA ASP A 55 -4.24 -11.82 -9.76
C ASP A 55 -3.17 -11.42 -10.76
N ASP A 56 -3.36 -10.31 -11.45
CA ASP A 56 -2.42 -9.82 -12.45
C ASP A 56 -2.32 -8.31 -12.34
N ILE A 57 -1.21 -7.84 -11.78
CA ILE A 57 -1.05 -6.42 -11.50
C ILE A 57 -0.97 -5.59 -12.79
N ARG A 58 -0.46 -6.15 -13.87
CA ARG A 58 -0.34 -5.40 -15.13
C ARG A 58 -1.69 -5.20 -15.77
N THR A 59 -2.54 -6.22 -15.75
CA THR A 59 -3.92 -6.11 -16.23
C THR A 59 -4.68 -5.11 -15.39
N ALA A 60 -4.55 -5.18 -14.07
CA ALA A 60 -5.23 -4.25 -13.17
C ALA A 60 -4.76 -2.82 -13.40
N THR A 61 -3.44 -2.62 -13.55
CA THR A 61 -2.88 -1.30 -13.85
C THR A 61 -3.45 -0.74 -15.14
N SER A 62 -3.49 -1.55 -16.20
CA SER A 62 -4.02 -1.10 -17.49
C SER A 62 -5.47 -0.69 -17.38
N HIS A 63 -6.24 -1.44 -16.62
CA HIS A 63 -7.65 -1.12 -16.37
C HIS A 63 -7.81 0.22 -15.68
N LEU A 64 -7.02 0.46 -14.63
CA LEU A 64 -7.08 1.71 -13.89
C LEU A 64 -6.66 2.89 -14.76
N VAL A 65 -5.57 2.76 -15.49
CA VAL A 65 -5.10 3.83 -16.37
C VAL A 65 -6.13 4.15 -17.44
N ALA A 66 -6.76 3.11 -18.00
CA ALA A 66 -7.79 3.31 -19.03
C ALA A 66 -9.01 4.04 -18.47
N ASN A 67 -9.21 4.01 -17.17
CA ASN A 67 -10.32 4.70 -16.51
C ASN A 67 -9.90 6.01 -15.86
N GLY A 68 -8.74 6.54 -16.22
CA GLY A 68 -8.31 7.87 -15.79
C GLY A 68 -7.63 7.94 -14.45
N VAL A 69 -7.23 6.79 -13.88
CA VAL A 69 -6.56 6.76 -12.60
C VAL A 69 -5.08 7.11 -12.75
N THR A 70 -4.57 7.91 -11.83
CA THR A 70 -3.16 8.31 -11.83
C THR A 70 -2.33 7.32 -11.03
N MET A 71 -1.27 6.79 -11.64
CA MET A 71 -0.31 5.96 -10.93
C MET A 71 0.66 6.84 -10.15
N LEU A 72 0.93 6.48 -8.91
CA LEU A 72 1.83 7.23 -8.04
C LEU A 72 3.23 6.63 -8.00
N SER A 73 3.42 5.42 -8.52
CA SER A 73 4.72 4.77 -8.57
C SER A 73 4.80 3.84 -9.77
N ASP A 74 6.01 3.40 -10.07
CA ASP A 74 6.23 2.30 -10.98
C ASP A 74 5.91 0.99 -10.27
N GLU A 75 5.86 -0.10 -11.05
CA GLU A 75 5.72 -1.44 -10.48
C GLU A 75 7.01 -1.77 -9.71
N MET A 76 6.86 -2.26 -8.49
CA MET A 76 7.99 -2.59 -7.62
C MET A 76 7.90 -4.03 -7.18
N ASP A 77 9.04 -4.68 -7.03
CA ASP A 77 9.11 -6.02 -6.47
C ASP A 77 9.55 -5.94 -5.01
N TYR A 78 8.88 -6.68 -4.15
CA TYR A 78 9.21 -6.69 -2.73
C TYR A 78 8.81 -8.03 -2.14
N ILE A 79 9.78 -8.85 -1.77
CA ILE A 79 9.60 -10.15 -1.13
C ILE A 79 8.35 -10.91 -1.63
N SER A 80 8.48 -11.66 -2.69
CA SER A 80 7.37 -12.47 -3.25
C SER A 80 6.14 -11.67 -3.66
N ARG A 81 6.25 -10.37 -3.80
CA ARG A 81 5.13 -9.51 -4.17
C ARG A 81 5.54 -8.51 -5.23
N ARG A 82 4.60 -8.18 -6.10
CA ARG A 82 4.69 -7.01 -6.95
C ARG A 82 3.68 -6.02 -6.46
N LEU A 83 4.09 -4.76 -6.35
CA LEU A 83 3.18 -3.73 -5.89
C LEU A 83 3.30 -2.47 -6.71
N ARG A 84 2.24 -1.69 -6.67
CA ARG A 84 2.20 -0.41 -7.34
C ARG A 84 1.20 0.49 -6.65
N PHE A 85 1.58 1.73 -6.40
CA PHE A 85 0.71 2.70 -5.76
C PHE A 85 -0.05 3.52 -6.79
N PHE A 86 -1.27 3.88 -6.46
CA PHE A 86 -2.09 4.73 -7.31
C PHE A 86 -2.94 5.66 -6.47
N GLU A 87 -3.44 6.71 -7.11
CA GLU A 87 -4.21 7.74 -6.41
C GLU A 87 -5.67 7.37 -6.35
N GLY A 88 -6.23 7.39 -5.14
CA GLY A 88 -7.65 7.16 -4.93
C GLY A 88 -8.40 8.46 -4.73
N PRO A 89 -9.68 8.37 -4.32
CA PRO A 89 -10.51 9.55 -4.11
C PRO A 89 -9.86 10.50 -3.12
N GLU A 90 -9.96 11.79 -3.42
CA GLU A 90 -9.44 12.87 -2.56
C GLU A 90 -7.95 12.73 -2.26
N GLY A 91 -7.22 12.12 -3.19
CA GLY A 91 -5.76 12.04 -3.08
C GLY A 91 -5.24 11.00 -2.13
N ILE A 92 -6.06 10.07 -1.67
CA ILE A 92 -5.55 9.01 -0.80
C ILE A 92 -4.65 8.07 -1.59
N THR A 93 -3.75 7.42 -0.89
CA THR A 93 -2.85 6.43 -1.50
C THR A 93 -3.49 5.06 -1.45
N LEU A 94 -3.55 4.40 -2.60
CA LEU A 94 -4.02 3.02 -2.72
C LEU A 94 -2.91 2.18 -3.32
N GLU A 95 -2.97 0.88 -3.12
CA GLU A 95 -1.93 -0.04 -3.59
C GLU A 95 -2.55 -1.24 -4.28
N LEU A 96 -1.96 -1.63 -5.41
CA LEU A 96 -2.21 -2.95 -6.01
C LEU A 96 -1.11 -3.88 -5.53
N VAL A 97 -1.46 -5.11 -5.20
CA VAL A 97 -0.48 -6.10 -4.79
C VAL A 97 -0.80 -7.43 -5.45
N GLN A 98 0.24 -8.05 -6.02
CA GLN A 98 0.16 -9.38 -6.62
C GLN A 98 1.21 -10.26 -5.97
N TRP A 99 0.79 -11.42 -5.49
CA TRP A 99 1.73 -12.42 -4.97
C TRP A 99 2.33 -13.18 -6.15
N VAL A 100 3.64 -13.22 -6.22
CA VAL A 100 4.34 -13.84 -7.35
C VAL A 100 5.26 -14.98 -6.95
N GLY A 101 5.53 -15.12 -5.66
CA GLY A 101 6.34 -16.22 -5.17
C GLY A 101 5.49 -17.34 -4.65
N SER A 102 6.05 -18.53 -4.64
CA SER A 102 5.43 -19.60 -3.87
C SER A 102 5.79 -19.35 -2.42
N THR A 103 4.86 -19.33 -1.62
CA THR A 103 5.10 -19.08 -0.21
C THR A 103 5.20 -20.37 0.59
#